data_368df745630f041216ee275002c343da
#
_entry.id   368df745630f041216ee275002c343da
#
_cell.length_a   1.000
_cell.length_b   1.000
_cell.length_c   1.000
_cell.angle_alpha   90.00
_cell.angle_beta   90.00
_cell.angle_gamma   90.00
#
_symmetry.space_group_name_H-M   'P 1'
#
loop_
_entity.id
_entity.type
_entity.pdbx_description
1 polymer ?
#
loop_
_entity_poly.entity_id
_entity_poly.type
_entity_poly.pdbx_seq_one_letter_code
_entity_poly.pdbx_strand_id
1 'polypeptide(L)'
;MVKHIVLFKLKDEAPADEKLAAMNNFKKAIEALPAKISVIRKIEVGLNINPAETWNIALYSEFDTLDDVKFYAAHPDHVAAGKLIAGVKESRAC
;
A
#
# COMPACT_ATOMS: atom_id res chain seq x y z
N MET A 1 17.44 8.87 -6.96
CA MET A 1 16.49 7.87 -6.45
C MET A 1 15.31 8.55 -5.79
N VAL A 2 14.11 8.06 -6.06
CA VAL A 2 12.88 8.55 -5.44
C VAL A 2 12.43 7.55 -4.40
N LYS A 3 12.18 8.04 -3.18
CA LYS A 3 11.59 7.25 -2.09
C LYS A 3 10.13 7.66 -1.96
N HIS A 4 9.23 6.71 -2.17
CA HIS A 4 7.79 6.95 -2.16
C HIS A 4 7.20 6.29 -0.91
N ILE A 5 6.60 7.10 -0.05
CA ILE A 5 6.07 6.65 1.25
C ILE A 5 4.60 6.98 1.30
N VAL A 6 3.78 5.97 1.57
CA VAL A 6 2.32 6.13 1.65
C VAL A 6 1.83 5.54 2.97
N LEU A 7 0.97 6.27 3.65
CA LEU A 7 0.30 5.81 4.87
C LEU A 7 -1.20 5.71 4.60
N PHE A 8 -1.81 4.63 5.10
CA PHE A 8 -3.25 4.47 5.04
C PHE A 8 -3.84 4.32 6.43
N LYS A 9 -4.92 5.05 6.66
CA LYS A 9 -5.78 4.86 7.84
C LYS A 9 -7.04 4.14 7.39
N LEU A 10 -7.40 3.09 8.11
CA LEU A 10 -8.63 2.35 7.89
C LEU A 10 -9.74 2.87 8.79
N LYS A 11 -10.99 2.64 8.40
CA LYS A 11 -12.15 3.07 9.15
C LYS A 11 -12.21 2.35 10.49
N ASP A 12 -12.34 3.11 11.58
CA ASP A 12 -12.43 2.54 12.93
C ASP A 12 -13.67 1.66 13.10
N GLU A 13 -14.77 2.04 12.45
CA GLU A 13 -16.05 1.34 12.52
C GLU A 13 -16.11 0.06 11.69
N ALA A 14 -15.16 -0.16 10.78
CA ALA A 14 -15.13 -1.39 10.00
C ALA A 14 -14.77 -2.58 10.90
N PRO A 15 -15.38 -3.76 10.68
CA PRO A 15 -15.09 -4.94 11.50
C PRO A 15 -13.59 -5.29 11.50
N ALA A 16 -13.07 -5.66 12.66
CA ALA A 16 -11.64 -5.93 12.85
C ALA A 16 -11.13 -7.05 11.94
N ASP A 17 -11.93 -8.10 11.76
CA ASP A 17 -11.59 -9.24 10.91
C ASP A 17 -11.55 -8.84 9.42
N GLU A 18 -12.46 -7.98 8.96
CA GLU A 18 -12.44 -7.46 7.59
C GLU A 18 -11.23 -6.58 7.35
N LYS A 19 -10.90 -5.70 8.31
CA LYS A 19 -9.70 -4.86 8.21
C LYS A 19 -8.44 -5.69 8.14
N LEU A 20 -8.31 -6.69 8.99
CA LEU A 20 -7.14 -7.56 9.02
C LEU A 20 -6.98 -8.33 7.71
N ALA A 21 -8.07 -8.91 7.19
CA ALA A 21 -8.06 -9.61 5.92
C ALA A 21 -7.66 -8.68 4.77
N ALA A 22 -8.23 -7.47 4.72
CA ALA A 22 -7.91 -6.48 3.69
C ALA A 22 -6.44 -6.06 3.76
N MET A 23 -5.90 -5.81 4.96
CA MET A 23 -4.49 -5.45 5.13
C MET A 23 -3.56 -6.56 4.68
N ASN A 24 -3.82 -7.79 5.05
CA ASN A 24 -2.99 -8.93 4.65
C ASN A 24 -3.03 -9.16 3.14
N ASN A 25 -4.21 -9.06 2.52
CA ASN A 25 -4.36 -9.21 1.08
C ASN A 25 -3.65 -8.08 0.33
N PHE A 26 -3.76 -6.85 0.81
CA PHE A 26 -3.09 -5.69 0.24
C PHE A 26 -1.57 -5.84 0.32
N LYS A 27 -1.03 -6.19 1.48
CA LYS A 27 0.41 -6.41 1.68
C LYS A 27 0.93 -7.47 0.70
N LYS A 28 0.25 -8.59 0.58
CA LYS A 28 0.63 -9.68 -0.30
C LYS A 28 0.63 -9.24 -1.78
N ALA A 29 -0.41 -8.53 -2.20
CA ALA A 29 -0.54 -8.06 -3.58
C ALA A 29 0.52 -7.02 -3.93
N ILE A 30 0.76 -6.06 -3.04
CA ILE A 30 1.76 -5.01 -3.26
C ILE A 30 3.18 -5.60 -3.29
N GLU A 31 3.51 -6.47 -2.36
CA GLU A 31 4.86 -7.06 -2.29
C GLU A 31 5.14 -8.03 -3.45
N ALA A 32 4.10 -8.47 -4.16
CA ALA A 32 4.24 -9.27 -5.37
C ALA A 32 4.46 -8.43 -6.65
N LEU A 33 4.27 -7.10 -6.59
CA LEU A 33 4.34 -6.22 -7.77
C LEU A 33 5.73 -6.15 -8.44
N PRO A 34 6.87 -6.26 -7.74
CA PRO A 34 8.18 -6.22 -8.42
C PRO A 34 8.33 -7.26 -9.54
N ALA A 35 7.68 -8.39 -9.42
CA ALA A 35 7.70 -9.43 -10.48
C ALA A 35 6.95 -9.00 -11.74
N LYS A 36 6.05 -8.02 -11.64
CA LYS A 36 5.17 -7.55 -12.72
C LYS A 36 5.51 -6.15 -13.20
N ILE A 37 6.11 -5.33 -12.35
CA ILE A 37 6.40 -3.91 -12.62
C ILE A 37 7.91 -3.70 -12.39
N SER A 38 8.68 -3.74 -13.48
CA SER A 38 10.14 -3.77 -13.44
C SER A 38 10.79 -2.49 -12.92
N VAL A 39 10.08 -1.35 -12.91
CA VAL A 39 10.63 -0.07 -12.43
C VAL A 39 10.71 0.02 -10.90
N ILE A 40 10.08 -0.90 -10.18
CA ILE A 40 10.16 -0.96 -8.71
C ILE A 40 11.54 -1.49 -8.32
N ARG A 41 12.32 -0.68 -7.57
CA ARG A 41 13.62 -1.08 -7.06
C ARG A 41 13.52 -1.75 -5.71
N LYS A 42 12.60 -1.26 -4.88
CA LYS A 42 12.31 -1.83 -3.57
C LYS A 42 10.87 -1.51 -3.21
N ILE A 43 10.17 -2.44 -2.57
CA ILE A 43 8.85 -2.20 -2.04
C ILE A 43 8.60 -3.10 -0.83
N GLU A 44 8.01 -2.52 0.21
CA GLU A 44 7.62 -3.26 1.40
C GLU A 44 6.40 -2.62 2.05
N VAL A 45 5.58 -3.43 2.68
CA VAL A 45 4.38 -2.99 3.39
C VAL A 45 4.50 -3.38 4.85
N GLY A 46 4.45 -2.37 5.73
CA GLY A 46 4.37 -2.58 7.17
C GLY A 46 2.93 -2.47 7.64
N LEU A 47 2.50 -3.41 8.47
CA LEU A 47 1.20 -3.36 9.12
C LEU A 47 1.40 -2.94 10.58
N ASN A 48 0.62 -1.95 11.03
CA ASN A 48 0.74 -1.44 12.39
C ASN A 48 0.27 -2.50 13.40
N ILE A 49 1.12 -2.75 14.40
CA ILE A 49 0.80 -3.64 15.53
C ILE A 49 0.70 -2.86 16.85
N ASN A 50 0.82 -1.54 16.80
CA ASN A 50 0.74 -0.68 17.99
C ASN A 50 -0.63 -0.01 18.05
N PRO A 51 -1.52 -0.41 18.98
CA PRO A 51 -2.87 0.16 19.04
C PRO A 51 -2.89 1.65 19.47
N ALA A 52 -1.77 2.18 19.97
CA ALA A 52 -1.65 3.59 20.32
C ALA A 52 -1.42 4.49 19.12
N GLU A 53 -1.08 3.93 17.95
CA GLU A 53 -0.81 4.69 16.74
C GLU A 53 -2.01 4.72 15.80
N THR A 54 -2.12 5.83 15.06
CA THR A 54 -3.30 6.10 14.23
C THR A 54 -3.30 5.37 12.89
N TRP A 55 -2.14 5.35 12.21
CA TRP A 55 -2.04 4.81 10.84
C TRP A 55 -1.91 3.29 10.85
N ASN A 56 -2.63 2.64 9.94
CA ASN A 56 -2.73 1.18 9.92
C ASN A 56 -1.72 0.50 9.01
N ILE A 57 -1.37 1.15 7.89
CA ILE A 57 -0.51 0.59 6.86
C ILE A 57 0.54 1.61 6.47
N ALA A 58 1.80 1.18 6.36
CA ALA A 58 2.88 1.98 5.80
C ALA A 58 3.45 1.25 4.57
N LEU A 59 3.44 1.92 3.43
CA LEU A 59 3.98 1.41 2.18
C LEU A 59 5.23 2.20 1.84
N TYR A 60 6.37 1.53 1.76
CA TYR A 60 7.65 2.11 1.38
C TYR A 60 8.12 1.55 0.05
N SER A 61 8.52 2.42 -0.87
CA SER A 61 9.02 1.99 -2.16
C SER A 61 10.11 2.91 -2.69
N GLU A 62 10.96 2.37 -3.56
CA GLU A 62 12.06 3.09 -4.20
C GLU A 62 12.00 2.92 -5.71
N PHE A 63 12.25 4.03 -6.41
CA PHE A 63 12.26 4.11 -7.88
C PHE A 63 13.44 4.97 -8.32
N ASP A 64 13.90 4.79 -9.56
CA ASP A 64 14.98 5.61 -10.09
C ASP A 64 14.52 7.04 -10.36
N THR A 65 13.30 7.22 -10.88
CA THR A 65 12.77 8.52 -11.31
C THR A 65 11.32 8.72 -10.89
N LEU A 66 10.88 9.97 -10.92
CA LEU A 66 9.47 10.30 -10.70
C LEU A 66 8.57 9.71 -11.79
N ASP A 67 9.05 9.66 -13.03
CA ASP A 67 8.28 9.05 -14.13
C ASP A 67 8.03 7.57 -13.87
N ASP A 68 8.99 6.87 -13.26
CA ASP A 68 8.82 5.47 -12.85
C ASP A 68 7.74 5.33 -11.77
N VAL A 69 7.68 6.28 -10.82
CA VAL A 69 6.59 6.31 -9.82
C VAL A 69 5.23 6.45 -10.51
N LYS A 70 5.14 7.36 -11.49
CA LYS A 70 3.90 7.58 -12.23
C LYS A 70 3.48 6.35 -13.04
N PHE A 71 4.44 5.69 -13.66
CA PHE A 71 4.22 4.45 -14.40
C PHE A 71 3.66 3.36 -13.47
N TYR A 72 4.30 3.18 -12.33
CA TYR A 72 3.86 2.25 -11.29
C TYR A 72 2.44 2.59 -10.81
N ALA A 73 2.19 3.85 -10.48
CA ALA A 73 0.89 4.27 -9.94
C ALA A 73 -0.27 4.00 -10.89
N ALA A 74 -0.05 4.14 -12.20
CA ALA A 74 -1.07 3.93 -13.22
C ALA A 74 -1.18 2.47 -13.69
N HIS A 75 -0.24 1.61 -13.30
CA HIS A 75 -0.20 0.23 -13.75
C HIS A 75 -1.44 -0.53 -13.26
N PRO A 76 -2.10 -1.34 -14.14
CA PRO A 76 -3.33 -2.07 -13.77
C PRO A 76 -3.18 -2.95 -12.53
N ASP A 77 -2.05 -3.59 -12.34
CA ASP A 77 -1.81 -4.47 -11.19
C ASP A 77 -1.70 -3.69 -9.88
N HIS A 78 -1.12 -2.47 -9.93
CA HIS A 78 -1.11 -1.57 -8.77
C HIS A 78 -2.52 -1.07 -8.45
N VAL A 79 -3.28 -0.67 -9.47
CA VAL A 79 -4.68 -0.21 -9.29
C VAL A 79 -5.53 -1.32 -8.68
N ALA A 80 -5.36 -2.57 -9.15
CA ALA A 80 -6.08 -3.72 -8.62
C ALA A 80 -5.72 -3.96 -7.14
N ALA A 81 -4.44 -3.84 -6.76
CA ALA A 81 -4.02 -3.98 -5.37
C ALA A 81 -4.66 -2.91 -4.48
N GLY A 82 -4.74 -1.67 -4.95
CA GLY A 82 -5.39 -0.57 -4.21
C GLY A 82 -6.86 -0.82 -3.92
N LYS A 83 -7.55 -1.53 -4.78
CA LYS A 83 -8.97 -1.88 -4.59
C LYS A 83 -9.19 -2.82 -3.41
N LEU A 84 -8.18 -3.57 -3.00
CA LEU A 84 -8.30 -4.53 -1.89
C LEU A 84 -8.57 -3.84 -0.54
N ILE A 85 -8.17 -2.58 -0.39
CA ILE A 85 -8.43 -1.81 0.84
C ILE A 85 -9.44 -0.68 0.65
N ALA A 86 -9.94 -0.46 -0.57
CA ALA A 86 -10.80 0.68 -0.89
C ALA A 86 -12.06 0.72 -0.02
N GLY A 87 -12.66 -0.45 0.29
CA GLY A 87 -13.87 -0.54 1.10
C GLY A 87 -13.70 -0.19 2.57
N VAL A 88 -12.48 -0.33 3.11
CA VAL A 88 -12.18 -0.07 4.52
C VAL A 88 -11.26 1.13 4.73
N LYS A 89 -10.77 1.75 3.66
CA LYS A 89 -9.87 2.90 3.73
C LYS A 89 -10.63 4.16 4.13
N GLU A 90 -10.11 4.88 5.13
CA GLU A 90 -10.63 6.19 5.53
C GLU A 90 -9.82 7.32 4.90
N SER A 91 -8.50 7.26 5.01
CA SER A 91 -7.63 8.33 4.51
C SER A 91 -6.27 7.81 4.07
N ARG A 92 -5.58 8.63 3.29
CA ARG A 92 -4.27 8.33 2.73
C ARG A 92 -3.39 9.58 2.85
N ALA A 93 -2.14 9.37 3.23
CA ALA A 93 -1.09 10.39 3.20
C ALA A 93 0.08 9.88 2.36
N CYS A 94 0.67 10.75 1.59
CA CYS A 94 1.78 10.40 0.71
C CYS A 94 2.85 11.50 0.75
#